data_ae82e9a94cb01ac89074c0312ec8f1fe
#
_entry.id   ae82e9a94cb01ac89074c0312ec8f1fe
#
_cell.length_a   1.000
_cell.length_b   1.000
_cell.length_c   1.000
_cell.angle_alpha   90.00
_cell.angle_beta   90.00
_cell.angle_gamma   90.00
#
_symmetry.space_group_name_H-M   'P 1'
#
loop_
_entity.id
_entity.type
_entity.pdbx_description
1 polymer ?
#
loop_
_entity_poly.entity_id
_entity_poly.type
_entity_poly.pdbx_seq_one_letter_code
_entity_poly.pdbx_strand_id
1 'polypeptide(L)'
;IKHKRKGIIMSKYVCSICGYIYDEEKENRKMGELGDSWSCPMCGVQKSLFDELVVEKIKKTNTSILVDKNNPAIEKIENKCNNCGACVEACEKLEGIHKKEEKQIICVYCGQCVQACKMDALIPKREAEKLEKAKKEGKVCIAYMAPAVRVAIGEAFGMEYGTFAQGKLVSALKQIGFEYVFDVTFGADLTVMEEASELIERLAQNQNLPMFTSCCPSWVKYAEIFYPEIMNHLSTCKSPIGMQGQMVKNYFCEKNNLDKNNVYTVAITPCTAKKYEIQKDDGTDLVLTVTEIIEIIKNRKIDFKNLPDSEFDKILGEGSGAGMIFGSTGGVMEATLRTAYYLLTNTDLEKDKIEFKAVRGMKNVREAEIKIKDTTLKVAIIHKMADAKKILEEVKNGTSKYHFIEVMNCEGGCIGGGGQPKLDETKAQELKQKRMQALYQKDKQDQIRCSYQNPEITALYQDYLGHPLSGKAKELLHRGRFLLSQNDS
;
A
#
# COMPACT_ATOMS: atom_id res chain seq x y z
N ILE A 1 -2.97 19.83 55.56
CA ILE A 1 -4.23 19.14 55.20
C ILE A 1 -4.60 19.66 53.80
N LYS A 2 -4.27 18.91 52.76
CA LYS A 2 -4.64 19.23 51.36
C LYS A 2 -5.96 18.52 51.03
N HIS A 3 -7.05 19.27 50.93
CA HIS A 3 -8.29 18.75 50.38
C HIS A 3 -8.14 18.47 48.88
N LYS A 4 -8.15 17.20 48.50
CA LYS A 4 -8.38 16.78 47.13
C LYS A 4 -9.84 17.09 46.76
N ARG A 5 -10.08 18.10 45.91
CA ARG A 5 -11.37 18.25 45.25
C ARG A 5 -11.58 17.07 44.31
N LYS A 6 -12.57 16.22 44.61
CA LYS A 6 -13.10 15.22 43.64
C LYS A 6 -13.70 16.00 42.48
N GLY A 7 -13.11 15.90 41.30
CA GLY A 7 -13.68 16.49 40.10
C GLY A 7 -15.04 15.83 39.81
N ILE A 8 -16.06 16.67 39.64
CA ILE A 8 -17.40 16.25 39.23
C ILE A 8 -17.27 15.73 37.81
N ILE A 9 -17.63 14.45 37.58
CA ILE A 9 -17.68 13.86 36.22
C ILE A 9 -18.97 14.35 35.60
N MET A 10 -18.88 15.09 34.50
CA MET A 10 -19.98 15.56 33.68
C MET A 10 -20.10 14.66 32.44
N SER A 11 -21.30 14.18 32.16
CA SER A 11 -21.59 13.26 31.07
C SER A 11 -22.28 13.98 29.91
N LYS A 12 -22.32 13.32 28.73
CA LYS A 12 -23.11 13.75 27.58
C LYS A 12 -24.17 12.71 27.31
N TYR A 13 -25.33 13.14 26.90
CA TYR A 13 -26.46 12.28 26.57
C TYR A 13 -26.96 12.59 25.16
N VAL A 14 -27.28 11.58 24.38
CA VAL A 14 -27.80 11.73 23.01
C VAL A 14 -29.25 11.32 22.96
N CYS A 15 -30.08 12.15 22.35
CA CYS A 15 -31.47 11.81 22.05
C CYS A 15 -31.53 10.72 20.99
N SER A 16 -32.12 9.56 21.31
CA SER A 16 -32.25 8.42 20.41
C SER A 16 -33.15 8.69 19.19
N ILE A 17 -33.94 9.77 19.19
CA ILE A 17 -34.85 10.13 18.11
C ILE A 17 -34.24 11.13 17.12
N CYS A 18 -33.64 12.24 17.61
CA CYS A 18 -33.16 13.32 16.74
C CYS A 18 -31.65 13.57 16.79
N GLY A 19 -30.91 12.83 17.62
CA GLY A 19 -29.48 12.99 17.74
C GLY A 19 -29.00 14.24 18.50
N TYR A 20 -29.94 15.02 19.11
CA TYR A 20 -29.55 16.16 19.94
C TYR A 20 -28.69 15.69 21.11
N ILE A 21 -27.59 16.42 21.37
CA ILE A 21 -26.65 16.09 22.45
C ILE A 21 -26.86 17.07 23.60
N TYR A 22 -27.28 16.56 24.74
CA TYR A 22 -27.28 17.26 26.01
C TYR A 22 -25.90 17.11 26.65
N ASP A 23 -25.21 18.25 26.87
CA ASP A 23 -23.86 18.29 27.43
C ASP A 23 -23.91 18.93 28.82
N GLU A 24 -23.76 18.09 29.87
CA GLU A 24 -23.86 18.52 31.26
C GLU A 24 -22.85 19.64 31.60
N GLU A 25 -21.70 19.69 30.92
CA GLU A 25 -20.70 20.73 31.16
C GLU A 25 -21.12 22.07 30.55
N LYS A 26 -21.74 22.04 29.35
CA LYS A 26 -22.26 23.26 28.70
C LYS A 26 -23.50 23.80 29.36
N GLU A 27 -24.41 22.91 29.75
CA GLU A 27 -25.67 23.25 30.42
C GLU A 27 -25.49 23.55 31.92
N ASN A 28 -24.30 23.29 32.45
CA ASN A 28 -23.95 23.40 33.86
C ASN A 28 -24.98 22.74 34.81
N ARG A 29 -25.59 21.62 34.33
CA ARG A 29 -26.64 20.87 35.04
C ARG A 29 -26.61 19.42 34.62
N LYS A 30 -26.74 18.50 35.58
CA LYS A 30 -26.78 17.08 35.32
C LYS A 30 -28.11 16.63 34.70
N MET A 31 -28.09 15.67 33.79
CA MET A 31 -29.28 15.08 33.18
C MET A 31 -30.21 14.47 34.24
N GLY A 32 -29.66 13.86 35.29
CA GLY A 32 -30.42 13.32 36.41
C GLY A 32 -31.12 14.38 37.30
N GLU A 33 -30.68 15.64 37.26
CA GLU A 33 -31.25 16.76 38.03
C GLU A 33 -32.37 17.49 37.24
N LEU A 34 -32.61 17.07 35.98
CA LEU A 34 -33.71 17.61 35.19
C LEU A 34 -35.03 17.02 35.66
N GLY A 35 -36.04 17.87 35.87
CA GLY A 35 -37.39 17.45 36.28
C GLY A 35 -38.03 16.51 35.23
N ASP A 36 -39.04 15.76 35.66
CA ASP A 36 -39.72 14.81 34.78
C ASP A 36 -40.47 15.45 33.60
N SER A 37 -40.76 16.73 33.70
CA SER A 37 -41.35 17.55 32.63
C SER A 37 -40.36 18.02 31.58
N TRP A 38 -39.06 17.76 31.76
CA TRP A 38 -38.04 18.18 30.79
C TRP A 38 -38.13 17.31 29.54
N SER A 39 -38.06 17.93 28.37
CA SER A 39 -38.11 17.27 27.06
C SER A 39 -37.01 17.77 26.16
N CYS A 40 -36.70 16.98 25.15
CA CYS A 40 -35.70 17.34 24.15
C CYS A 40 -36.02 18.67 23.48
N PRO A 41 -35.14 19.67 23.48
CA PRO A 41 -35.40 20.98 22.88
C PRO A 41 -35.58 20.93 21.36
N MET A 42 -35.14 19.85 20.70
CA MET A 42 -35.23 19.70 19.24
C MET A 42 -36.47 18.94 18.79
N CYS A 43 -36.87 17.89 19.50
CA CYS A 43 -37.98 17.00 19.05
C CYS A 43 -39.05 16.74 20.10
N GLY A 44 -38.96 17.31 21.32
CA GLY A 44 -39.98 17.23 22.36
C GLY A 44 -40.07 15.91 23.12
N VAL A 45 -39.27 14.90 22.83
CA VAL A 45 -39.33 13.60 23.54
C VAL A 45 -38.79 13.70 24.97
N GLN A 46 -39.25 12.83 25.84
CA GLN A 46 -38.90 12.81 27.23
C GLN A 46 -37.43 12.39 27.45
N LYS A 47 -36.84 12.78 28.61
CA LYS A 47 -35.45 12.45 29.00
C LYS A 47 -35.16 10.94 29.00
N SER A 48 -36.16 10.06 29.15
CA SER A 48 -36.02 8.61 29.14
C SER A 48 -35.57 8.04 27.78
N LEU A 49 -35.62 8.85 26.73
CA LEU A 49 -35.13 8.51 25.38
C LEU A 49 -33.76 9.13 25.09
N PHE A 50 -33.01 9.42 26.14
CA PHE A 50 -31.62 9.87 26.03
C PHE A 50 -30.70 8.77 26.57
N ASP A 51 -29.78 8.32 25.72
CA ASP A 51 -28.73 7.39 26.08
C ASP A 51 -27.49 8.13 26.51
N GLU A 52 -26.85 7.70 27.63
CA GLU A 52 -25.57 8.25 28.03
C GLU A 52 -24.54 7.95 26.96
N LEU A 53 -23.98 8.98 26.36
CA LEU A 53 -22.80 8.83 25.52
C LEU A 53 -21.64 8.39 26.42
N VAL A 54 -21.44 7.09 26.53
CA VAL A 54 -20.22 6.53 27.10
C VAL A 54 -19.09 6.91 26.13
N VAL A 55 -18.63 8.15 26.27
CA VAL A 55 -17.33 8.51 25.74
C VAL A 55 -16.39 7.65 26.58
N GLU A 56 -15.98 6.49 26.04
CA GLU A 56 -14.84 5.79 26.60
C GLU A 56 -13.80 6.87 26.88
N LYS A 57 -13.43 7.07 28.13
CA LYS A 57 -12.36 7.97 28.49
C LYS A 57 -11.14 7.45 27.75
N ILE A 58 -10.91 7.96 26.54
CA ILE A 58 -9.64 7.82 25.85
C ILE A 58 -8.66 8.35 26.88
N LYS A 59 -7.94 7.44 27.56
CA LYS A 59 -6.85 7.83 28.43
C LYS A 59 -6.00 8.73 27.55
N LYS A 60 -6.01 10.05 27.82
CA LYS A 60 -5.10 11.00 27.17
C LYS A 60 -3.70 10.50 27.47
N THR A 61 -3.20 9.61 26.61
CA THR A 61 -1.78 9.36 26.56
C THR A 61 -1.22 10.65 25.98
N ASN A 62 -0.41 11.38 26.71
CA ASN A 62 0.21 12.64 26.26
C ASN A 62 1.25 12.37 25.14
N THR A 63 1.07 11.33 24.37
CA THR A 63 2.03 10.85 23.38
C THR A 63 1.36 10.66 22.04
N SER A 64 1.82 11.40 21.06
CA SER A 64 1.59 11.12 19.63
C SER A 64 2.91 10.72 19.00
N ILE A 65 2.86 10.05 17.84
CA ILE A 65 4.07 9.76 17.05
C ILE A 65 4.78 11.08 16.75
N LEU A 66 6.10 11.09 16.96
CA LEU A 66 6.97 12.13 16.44
C LEU A 66 7.21 11.86 14.95
N VAL A 67 7.05 12.88 14.14
CA VAL A 67 7.33 12.83 12.70
C VAL A 67 8.46 13.81 12.42
N ASP A 68 9.54 13.31 11.84
CA ASP A 68 10.65 14.16 11.39
C ASP A 68 10.14 15.16 10.34
N LYS A 69 10.60 16.40 10.38
CA LYS A 69 10.22 17.44 9.41
C LYS A 69 10.63 17.07 7.98
N ASN A 70 11.68 16.28 7.84
CA ASN A 70 12.19 15.78 6.56
C ASN A 70 11.60 14.42 6.18
N ASN A 71 10.60 13.90 6.93
CA ASN A 71 9.98 12.63 6.59
C ASN A 71 9.43 12.69 5.15
N PRO A 72 9.86 11.78 4.26
CA PRO A 72 9.47 11.85 2.85
C PRO A 72 8.04 11.36 2.60
N ALA A 73 7.46 10.61 3.53
CA ALA A 73 6.24 9.84 3.31
C ALA A 73 5.00 10.40 4.00
N ILE A 74 5.17 10.94 5.20
CA ILE A 74 4.07 11.42 6.05
C ILE A 74 4.39 12.79 6.62
N GLU A 75 3.32 13.52 6.91
CA GLU A 75 3.37 14.86 7.50
C GLU A 75 2.44 14.93 8.70
N LYS A 76 2.81 15.71 9.71
CA LYS A 76 1.99 15.95 10.89
C LYS A 76 1.57 17.42 10.97
N ILE A 77 0.26 17.64 11.05
CA ILE A 77 -0.37 18.95 11.23
C ILE A 77 -0.61 19.12 12.74
N GLU A 78 0.32 19.79 13.41
CA GLU A 78 0.37 19.85 14.88
C GLU A 78 -0.89 20.43 15.51
N ASN A 79 -1.50 21.46 14.93
CA ASN A 79 -2.70 22.12 15.46
C ASN A 79 -3.97 21.23 15.35
N LYS A 80 -3.95 20.15 14.58
CA LYS A 80 -5.04 19.17 14.52
C LYS A 80 -4.87 18.03 15.52
N CYS A 81 -3.66 17.85 16.07
CA CYS A 81 -3.36 16.72 16.94
C CYS A 81 -3.94 16.94 18.36
N ASN A 82 -4.80 16.02 18.80
CA ASN A 82 -5.34 16.01 20.15
C ASN A 82 -4.60 15.06 21.11
N ASN A 83 -3.47 14.48 20.68
CA ASN A 83 -2.64 13.54 21.44
C ASN A 83 -3.41 12.30 21.94
N CYS A 84 -4.34 11.76 21.15
CA CYS A 84 -5.16 10.59 21.52
C CYS A 84 -4.37 9.27 21.59
N GLY A 85 -3.16 9.18 21.00
CA GLY A 85 -2.31 7.98 21.03
C GLY A 85 -2.62 6.91 19.99
N ALA A 86 -3.70 7.05 19.18
CA ALA A 86 -4.09 6.03 18.19
C ALA A 86 -2.98 5.70 17.18
N CYS A 87 -2.18 6.70 16.79
CA CYS A 87 -1.04 6.51 15.88
C CYS A 87 0.09 5.69 16.51
N VAL A 88 0.35 5.85 17.81
CA VAL A 88 1.35 5.07 18.55
C VAL A 88 0.88 3.63 18.66
N GLU A 89 -0.38 3.42 19.04
CA GLU A 89 -0.97 2.09 19.15
C GLU A 89 -0.95 1.33 17.81
N ALA A 90 -1.29 2.03 16.71
CA ALA A 90 -1.24 1.44 15.37
C ALA A 90 0.19 1.03 14.99
N CYS A 91 1.20 1.86 15.25
CA CYS A 91 2.58 1.55 14.97
C CYS A 91 3.09 0.38 15.82
N GLU A 92 2.75 0.33 17.11
CA GLU A 92 3.11 -0.77 18.00
C GLU A 92 2.49 -2.10 17.55
N LYS A 93 1.18 -2.09 17.22
CA LYS A 93 0.44 -3.30 16.81
C LYS A 93 0.86 -3.86 15.45
N LEU A 94 1.17 -2.98 14.50
CA LEU A 94 1.44 -3.38 13.11
C LEU A 94 2.92 -3.59 12.84
N GLU A 95 3.75 -2.73 13.41
CA GLU A 95 5.19 -2.70 13.13
C GLU A 95 6.02 -3.24 14.31
N GLY A 96 5.50 -3.16 15.53
CA GLY A 96 6.25 -3.48 16.73
C GLY A 96 7.42 -2.51 17.01
N ILE A 97 7.39 -1.30 16.43
CA ILE A 97 8.50 -0.33 16.46
C ILE A 97 8.38 0.65 17.62
N HIS A 98 7.21 1.29 17.79
CA HIS A 98 7.01 2.27 18.84
C HIS A 98 6.49 1.63 20.12
N LYS A 99 7.30 1.71 21.17
CA LYS A 99 6.85 1.50 22.55
C LYS A 99 6.56 2.85 23.20
N LYS A 100 5.56 2.91 24.06
CA LYS A 100 5.10 4.16 24.73
C LYS A 100 6.20 4.97 25.45
N GLU A 101 7.36 4.38 25.66
CA GLU A 101 8.46 4.94 26.45
C GLU A 101 9.68 5.36 25.63
N GLU A 102 9.73 5.05 24.32
CA GLU A 102 10.90 5.35 23.49
C GLU A 102 10.77 6.70 22.79
N LYS A 103 11.80 7.54 22.97
CA LYS A 103 11.89 8.86 22.33
C LYS A 103 12.52 8.84 20.93
N GLN A 104 12.88 7.67 20.41
CA GLN A 104 13.53 7.54 19.10
C GLN A 104 12.52 7.65 17.96
N ILE A 105 12.86 8.44 16.94
CA ILE A 105 12.07 8.57 15.71
C ILE A 105 12.53 7.49 14.72
N ILE A 106 12.05 6.27 14.93
CA ILE A 106 12.25 5.19 13.94
C ILE A 106 10.97 5.09 13.11
N CYS A 107 11.10 5.19 11.79
CA CYS A 107 9.96 5.15 10.87
C CYS A 107 10.29 4.34 9.63
N VAL A 108 9.40 3.40 9.28
CA VAL A 108 9.47 2.62 8.04
C VAL A 108 8.54 3.18 6.94
N TYR A 109 8.02 4.37 7.14
CA TYR A 109 7.25 5.14 6.15
C TYR A 109 5.93 4.51 5.69
N CYS A 110 5.41 3.51 6.40
CA CYS A 110 4.24 2.72 5.99
C CYS A 110 2.91 3.48 5.97
N GLY A 111 2.79 4.61 6.70
CA GLY A 111 1.57 5.43 6.78
C GLY A 111 0.41 4.78 7.53
N GLN A 112 0.60 3.69 8.30
CA GLN A 112 -0.48 3.09 9.09
C GLN A 112 -0.94 4.01 10.22
N CYS A 113 -0.06 4.86 10.72
CA CYS A 113 -0.41 5.95 11.64
C CYS A 113 -1.33 7.00 11.01
N VAL A 114 -1.24 7.21 9.69
CA VAL A 114 -2.18 8.06 8.92
C VAL A 114 -3.56 7.43 8.91
N GLN A 115 -3.65 6.13 8.65
CA GLN A 115 -4.91 5.40 8.65
C GLN A 115 -5.60 5.43 10.02
N ALA A 116 -4.83 5.34 11.11
CA ALA A 116 -5.34 5.37 12.47
C ALA A 116 -5.70 6.78 12.99
N CYS A 117 -5.28 7.85 12.32
CA CYS A 117 -5.49 9.21 12.80
C CYS A 117 -6.89 9.73 12.46
N LYS A 118 -7.80 9.74 13.44
CA LYS A 118 -9.19 10.24 13.29
C LYS A 118 -9.29 11.75 13.11
N MET A 119 -8.24 12.49 13.51
CA MET A 119 -8.22 13.96 13.48
C MET A 119 -7.62 14.52 12.17
N ASP A 120 -7.23 13.69 11.23
CA ASP A 120 -6.45 14.08 10.04
C ASP A 120 -5.23 14.96 10.38
N ALA A 121 -4.66 14.71 11.57
CA ALA A 121 -3.42 15.34 12.01
C ALA A 121 -2.19 14.68 11.38
N LEU A 122 -2.30 13.41 10.97
CA LEU A 122 -1.30 12.70 10.19
C LEU A 122 -1.87 12.43 8.79
N ILE A 123 -1.14 12.85 7.79
CA ILE A 123 -1.51 12.73 6.38
C ILE A 123 -0.32 12.22 5.57
N PRO A 124 -0.53 11.64 4.37
CA PRO A 124 0.56 11.47 3.41
C PRO A 124 1.17 12.83 3.09
N LYS A 125 2.50 12.87 2.95
CA LYS A 125 3.17 14.11 2.54
C LYS A 125 2.62 14.58 1.20
N ARG A 126 2.16 15.83 1.14
CA ARG A 126 1.56 16.40 -0.07
C ARG A 126 2.62 16.90 -1.01
N GLU A 127 2.59 16.42 -2.26
CA GLU A 127 3.57 16.76 -3.28
C GLU A 127 2.94 17.06 -4.63
N ALA A 128 1.63 17.28 -4.70
CA ALA A 128 0.90 17.60 -5.92
C ALA A 128 1.44 18.88 -6.64
N GLU A 129 2.01 19.80 -5.89
CA GLU A 129 2.65 21.01 -6.44
C GLU A 129 3.83 20.70 -7.35
N LYS A 130 4.54 19.58 -7.11
CA LYS A 130 5.65 19.16 -7.99
C LYS A 130 5.15 18.79 -9.39
N LEU A 131 3.97 18.17 -9.49
CA LEU A 131 3.33 17.88 -10.78
C LEU A 131 2.96 19.18 -11.51
N GLU A 132 2.33 20.13 -10.79
CA GLU A 132 1.96 21.42 -11.40
C GLU A 132 3.19 22.23 -11.85
N LYS A 133 4.30 22.12 -11.11
CA LYS A 133 5.57 22.72 -11.51
C LYS A 133 6.12 22.07 -12.78
N ALA A 134 6.19 20.73 -12.83
CA ALA A 134 6.67 20.01 -14.02
C ALA A 134 5.86 20.36 -15.28
N LYS A 135 4.53 20.49 -15.17
CA LYS A 135 3.66 20.93 -16.27
C LYS A 135 3.96 22.35 -16.71
N LYS A 136 4.16 23.28 -15.78
CA LYS A 136 4.53 24.67 -16.11
C LYS A 136 5.89 24.77 -16.81
N GLU A 137 6.80 23.85 -16.52
CA GLU A 137 8.10 23.72 -17.17
C GLU A 137 8.01 23.05 -18.56
N GLY A 138 6.82 22.65 -19.01
CA GLY A 138 6.60 22.00 -20.30
C GLY A 138 7.07 20.56 -20.37
N LYS A 139 7.18 19.86 -19.22
CA LYS A 139 7.52 18.43 -19.17
C LYS A 139 6.39 17.57 -19.72
N VAL A 140 6.73 16.51 -20.44
CA VAL A 140 5.80 15.43 -20.82
C VAL A 140 5.50 14.62 -19.57
N CYS A 141 4.32 14.80 -18.98
CA CYS A 141 3.92 14.14 -17.73
C CYS A 141 3.29 12.77 -18.03
N ILE A 142 3.88 11.71 -17.51
CA ILE A 142 3.45 10.32 -17.72
C ILE A 142 3.03 9.74 -16.38
N ALA A 143 1.77 9.27 -16.28
CA ALA A 143 1.27 8.59 -15.10
C ALA A 143 1.28 7.06 -15.28
N TYR A 144 1.48 6.34 -14.17
CA TYR A 144 1.21 4.91 -14.11
C TYR A 144 0.61 4.54 -12.75
N MET A 145 -0.45 3.70 -12.76
CA MET A 145 -1.22 3.42 -11.56
C MET A 145 -1.02 1.99 -11.05
N ALA A 146 -0.86 1.87 -9.73
CA ALA A 146 -0.77 0.57 -9.07
C ALA A 146 -2.13 -0.16 -9.00
N PRO A 147 -2.14 -1.52 -8.96
CA PRO A 147 -3.37 -2.31 -8.98
C PRO A 147 -4.39 -1.92 -7.92
N ALA A 148 -3.96 -1.72 -6.67
CA ALA A 148 -4.86 -1.44 -5.55
C ALA A 148 -5.49 -0.04 -5.56
N VAL A 149 -5.07 0.87 -6.45
CA VAL A 149 -5.66 2.22 -6.59
C VAL A 149 -7.08 2.12 -7.15
N ARG A 150 -7.27 1.28 -8.16
CA ARG A 150 -8.51 1.18 -8.95
C ARG A 150 -9.69 0.56 -8.20
N VAL A 151 -9.43 -0.14 -7.09
CA VAL A 151 -10.47 -0.77 -6.24
C VAL A 151 -10.82 0.06 -5.00
N ALA A 152 -10.18 1.21 -4.81
CA ALA A 152 -10.39 2.06 -3.64
C ALA A 152 -10.80 3.51 -4.00
N ILE A 153 -10.33 4.05 -5.13
CA ILE A 153 -10.54 5.46 -5.45
C ILE A 153 -12.02 5.83 -5.60
N GLY A 154 -12.86 4.93 -6.13
CA GLY A 154 -14.30 5.15 -6.34
C GLY A 154 -15.06 5.41 -5.04
N GLU A 155 -14.58 4.89 -3.91
CA GLU A 155 -15.19 5.06 -2.59
C GLU A 155 -15.33 6.54 -2.19
N ALA A 156 -14.35 7.37 -2.56
CA ALA A 156 -14.34 8.81 -2.28
C ALA A 156 -15.35 9.61 -3.12
N PHE A 157 -15.96 8.97 -4.10
CA PHE A 157 -16.95 9.54 -5.04
C PHE A 157 -18.32 8.83 -4.95
N GLY A 158 -18.59 8.13 -3.84
CA GLY A 158 -19.87 7.47 -3.57
C GLY A 158 -20.12 6.22 -4.41
N MET A 159 -19.09 5.56 -4.90
CA MET A 159 -19.20 4.23 -5.51
C MET A 159 -19.11 3.15 -4.42
N GLU A 160 -19.61 1.96 -4.70
CA GLU A 160 -19.54 0.84 -3.77
C GLU A 160 -18.08 0.44 -3.49
N TYR A 161 -17.82 -0.02 -2.26
CA TYR A 161 -16.51 -0.50 -1.86
C TYR A 161 -16.05 -1.68 -2.71
N GLY A 162 -14.84 -1.60 -3.21
CA GLY A 162 -14.26 -2.61 -4.11
C GLY A 162 -14.68 -2.45 -5.57
N THR A 163 -15.41 -1.38 -5.94
CA THR A 163 -15.72 -1.10 -7.36
C THR A 163 -14.41 -0.92 -8.15
N PHE A 164 -14.32 -1.65 -9.26
CA PHE A 164 -13.17 -1.58 -10.16
C PHE A 164 -13.30 -0.36 -11.09
N ALA A 165 -12.68 0.75 -10.72
CA ALA A 165 -12.83 2.06 -11.37
C ALA A 165 -11.66 2.45 -12.29
N GLN A 166 -11.01 1.46 -12.94
CA GLN A 166 -9.83 1.67 -13.78
C GLN A 166 -10.07 2.68 -14.91
N GLY A 167 -11.05 2.44 -15.76
CA GLY A 167 -11.28 3.28 -16.95
C GLY A 167 -11.63 4.72 -16.58
N LYS A 168 -12.42 4.92 -15.51
CA LYS A 168 -12.73 6.26 -14.98
C LYS A 168 -11.48 6.97 -14.45
N LEU A 169 -10.57 6.22 -13.80
CA LEU A 169 -9.33 6.79 -13.32
C LEU A 169 -8.40 7.18 -14.48
N VAL A 170 -8.30 6.37 -15.53
CA VAL A 170 -7.55 6.75 -16.74
C VAL A 170 -8.10 8.04 -17.33
N SER A 171 -9.43 8.15 -17.48
CA SER A 171 -10.09 9.39 -17.96
C SER A 171 -9.79 10.58 -17.05
N ALA A 172 -9.84 10.40 -15.74
CA ALA A 172 -9.54 11.46 -14.78
C ALA A 172 -8.07 11.92 -14.90
N LEU A 173 -7.12 10.99 -15.02
CA LEU A 173 -5.71 11.31 -15.17
C LEU A 173 -5.43 12.06 -16.48
N LYS A 174 -6.08 11.69 -17.59
CA LYS A 174 -5.99 12.43 -18.84
C LYS A 174 -6.58 13.84 -18.70
N GLN A 175 -7.70 14.03 -17.99
CA GLN A 175 -8.25 15.36 -17.68
C GLN A 175 -7.37 16.17 -16.72
N ILE A 176 -6.63 15.53 -15.84
CA ILE A 176 -5.61 16.17 -15.00
C ILE A 176 -4.43 16.66 -15.87
N GLY A 177 -4.28 16.17 -17.10
CA GLY A 177 -3.27 16.59 -18.08
C GLY A 177 -2.02 15.74 -18.04
N PHE A 178 -2.18 14.43 -17.87
CA PHE A 178 -1.13 13.47 -18.21
C PHE A 178 -1.24 13.13 -19.70
N GLU A 179 -0.14 13.21 -20.41
CA GLU A 179 -0.05 12.90 -21.84
C GLU A 179 -0.19 11.39 -22.09
N TYR A 180 0.40 10.58 -21.20
CA TYR A 180 0.32 9.13 -21.24
C TYR A 180 -0.06 8.58 -19.87
N VAL A 181 -0.85 7.51 -19.89
CA VAL A 181 -1.30 6.80 -18.67
C VAL A 181 -1.09 5.30 -18.86
N PHE A 182 -0.23 4.70 -18.03
CA PHE A 182 0.13 3.29 -18.11
C PHE A 182 -0.35 2.49 -16.89
N ASP A 183 -0.29 1.18 -17.01
CA ASP A 183 -0.62 0.24 -15.94
C ASP A 183 0.65 -0.31 -15.27
N VAL A 184 0.76 -0.15 -13.95
CA VAL A 184 1.86 -0.76 -13.16
C VAL A 184 1.75 -2.30 -13.15
N THR A 185 0.63 -2.89 -13.59
CA THR A 185 0.56 -4.35 -13.78
C THR A 185 1.58 -4.86 -14.80
N PHE A 186 1.94 -4.07 -15.81
CA PHE A 186 3.06 -4.34 -16.68
C PHE A 186 4.40 -4.40 -15.91
N GLY A 187 4.68 -3.39 -15.08
CA GLY A 187 5.87 -3.37 -14.21
C GLY A 187 5.86 -4.53 -13.21
N ALA A 188 4.68 -4.96 -12.74
CA ALA A 188 4.54 -6.12 -11.88
C ALA A 188 4.84 -7.44 -12.64
N ASP A 189 4.38 -7.58 -13.89
CA ASP A 189 4.72 -8.72 -14.74
C ASP A 189 6.23 -8.81 -14.98
N LEU A 190 6.86 -7.66 -15.22
CA LEU A 190 8.32 -7.58 -15.38
C LEU A 190 9.05 -7.98 -14.08
N THR A 191 8.54 -7.53 -12.92
CA THR A 191 9.07 -7.94 -11.61
C THR A 191 8.93 -9.45 -11.40
N VAL A 192 7.80 -10.04 -11.79
CA VAL A 192 7.57 -11.49 -11.68
C VAL A 192 8.56 -12.29 -12.54
N MET A 193 8.82 -11.83 -13.76
CA MET A 193 9.77 -12.50 -14.66
C MET A 193 11.18 -12.53 -14.07
N GLU A 194 11.63 -11.39 -13.54
CA GLU A 194 12.96 -11.27 -12.91
C GLU A 194 13.02 -12.02 -11.58
N GLU A 195 12.02 -11.84 -10.70
CA GLU A 195 12.01 -12.44 -9.36
C GLU A 195 11.86 -13.97 -9.40
N ALA A 196 11.01 -14.51 -10.29
CA ALA A 196 10.90 -15.96 -10.49
C ALA A 196 12.20 -16.56 -11.04
N SER A 197 12.87 -15.85 -11.96
CA SER A 197 14.16 -16.28 -12.51
C SER A 197 15.27 -16.23 -11.44
N GLU A 198 15.30 -15.20 -10.62
CA GLU A 198 16.21 -15.08 -9.48
C GLU A 198 15.98 -16.18 -8.43
N LEU A 199 14.71 -16.49 -8.13
CA LEU A 199 14.38 -17.58 -7.21
C LEU A 199 14.91 -18.92 -7.73
N ILE A 200 14.71 -19.22 -9.01
CA ILE A 200 15.19 -20.46 -9.63
C ILE A 200 16.73 -20.53 -9.61
N GLU A 201 17.42 -19.42 -9.91
CA GLU A 201 18.89 -19.34 -9.84
C GLU A 201 19.37 -19.64 -8.41
N ARG A 202 18.76 -19.01 -7.39
CA ARG A 202 19.11 -19.25 -5.97
C ARG A 202 18.82 -20.68 -5.51
N LEU A 203 17.71 -21.27 -5.96
CA LEU A 203 17.39 -22.68 -5.67
C LEU A 203 18.42 -23.63 -6.29
N ALA A 204 18.82 -23.40 -7.54
CA ALA A 204 19.82 -24.21 -8.24
C ALA A 204 21.19 -24.13 -7.57
N GLN A 205 21.58 -22.95 -7.08
CA GLN A 205 22.85 -22.70 -6.40
C GLN A 205 22.80 -23.01 -4.89
N ASN A 206 21.60 -23.23 -4.34
CA ASN A 206 21.35 -23.36 -2.89
C ASN A 206 21.98 -22.20 -2.07
N GLN A 207 21.79 -20.95 -2.54
CA GLN A 207 22.39 -19.75 -1.96
C GLN A 207 21.34 -18.69 -1.62
N ASN A 208 21.54 -17.99 -0.51
CA ASN A 208 20.69 -16.90 -0.03
C ASN A 208 19.19 -17.29 0.06
N LEU A 209 18.94 -18.50 0.52
CA LEU A 209 17.59 -19.00 0.79
C LEU A 209 17.27 -18.93 2.30
N PRO A 210 16.01 -18.63 2.68
CA PRO A 210 14.92 -18.29 1.79
C PRO A 210 15.12 -16.95 1.09
N MET A 211 14.62 -16.82 -0.14
CA MET A 211 14.52 -15.52 -0.79
C MET A 211 13.29 -14.77 -0.29
N PHE A 212 13.43 -13.48 0.04
CA PHE A 212 12.32 -12.59 0.35
C PHE A 212 11.95 -11.73 -0.85
N THR A 213 10.66 -11.45 -1.02
CA THR A 213 10.22 -10.39 -1.94
C THR A 213 10.75 -9.03 -1.49
N SER A 214 11.00 -8.10 -2.42
CA SER A 214 11.55 -6.77 -2.12
C SER A 214 10.69 -5.61 -2.64
N CYS A 215 9.50 -5.88 -3.16
CA CYS A 215 8.63 -4.85 -3.76
C CYS A 215 7.96 -3.92 -2.73
N CYS A 216 7.95 -4.27 -1.44
CA CYS A 216 7.39 -3.45 -0.35
C CYS A 216 8.49 -2.60 0.32
N PRO A 217 8.55 -1.27 0.08
CA PRO A 217 9.64 -0.44 0.60
C PRO A 217 9.63 -0.29 2.13
N SER A 218 8.46 -0.39 2.78
CA SER A 218 8.41 -0.40 4.25
C SER A 218 9.04 -1.64 4.84
N TRP A 219 8.83 -2.80 4.21
CA TRP A 219 9.49 -4.05 4.57
C TRP A 219 11.01 -3.97 4.38
N VAL A 220 11.43 -3.50 3.20
CA VAL A 220 12.87 -3.33 2.93
C VAL A 220 13.52 -2.42 3.97
N LYS A 221 12.88 -1.27 4.28
CA LYS A 221 13.37 -0.35 5.31
C LYS A 221 13.37 -0.97 6.72
N TYR A 222 12.37 -1.79 7.03
CA TYR A 222 12.33 -2.54 8.29
C TYR A 222 13.51 -3.52 8.40
N ALA A 223 13.78 -4.28 7.33
CA ALA A 223 14.91 -5.20 7.28
C ALA A 223 16.25 -4.46 7.39
N GLU A 224 16.43 -3.35 6.66
CA GLU A 224 17.62 -2.50 6.76
C GLU A 224 17.93 -2.05 8.20
N ILE A 225 16.89 -1.71 8.98
CA ILE A 225 17.08 -1.17 10.33
C ILE A 225 17.25 -2.28 11.37
N PHE A 226 16.42 -3.33 11.31
CA PHE A 226 16.31 -4.30 12.39
C PHE A 226 16.97 -5.65 12.11
N TYR A 227 17.21 -5.97 10.84
CA TYR A 227 17.76 -7.24 10.38
C TYR A 227 18.74 -7.06 9.23
N PRO A 228 19.80 -6.23 9.40
CA PRO A 228 20.77 -5.97 8.33
C PRO A 228 21.50 -7.24 7.87
N GLU A 229 21.55 -8.27 8.72
CA GLU A 229 22.21 -9.55 8.43
C GLU A 229 21.50 -10.37 7.35
N ILE A 230 20.19 -10.17 7.15
CA ILE A 230 19.42 -10.90 6.16
C ILE A 230 19.22 -10.15 4.84
N MET A 231 19.87 -9.00 4.65
CA MET A 231 19.67 -8.18 3.44
C MET A 231 20.04 -8.90 2.14
N ASN A 232 20.97 -9.84 2.18
CA ASN A 232 21.33 -10.69 1.04
C ASN A 232 20.26 -11.74 0.69
N HIS A 233 19.29 -11.99 1.57
CA HIS A 233 18.14 -12.84 1.32
C HIS A 233 17.02 -12.11 0.56
N LEU A 234 17.01 -10.77 0.52
CA LEU A 234 16.03 -10.03 -0.25
C LEU A 234 16.28 -10.22 -1.76
N SER A 235 15.20 -10.29 -2.53
CA SER A 235 15.27 -10.21 -3.99
C SER A 235 15.96 -8.91 -4.40
N THR A 236 16.83 -8.99 -5.40
CA THR A 236 17.54 -7.81 -5.94
C THR A 236 16.65 -6.98 -6.86
N CYS A 237 15.48 -7.47 -7.24
CA CYS A 237 14.54 -6.80 -8.12
C CYS A 237 14.11 -5.42 -7.60
N LYS A 238 14.04 -4.43 -8.49
CA LYS A 238 13.29 -3.20 -8.21
C LYS A 238 11.81 -3.52 -8.04
N SER A 239 11.08 -2.64 -7.40
CA SER A 239 9.63 -2.79 -7.31
C SER A 239 8.94 -2.53 -8.64
N PRO A 240 7.65 -2.94 -8.83
CA PRO A 240 6.91 -2.68 -10.05
C PRO A 240 6.93 -1.23 -10.54
N ILE A 241 6.85 -0.24 -9.63
CA ILE A 241 6.94 1.16 -10.04
C ILE A 241 8.36 1.56 -10.46
N GLY A 242 9.39 1.01 -9.81
CA GLY A 242 10.78 1.24 -10.19
C GLY A 242 11.06 0.65 -11.58
N MET A 243 10.64 -0.60 -11.82
CA MET A 243 10.79 -1.22 -13.15
C MET A 243 9.99 -0.49 -14.23
N GLN A 244 8.73 -0.10 -13.94
CA GLN A 244 7.91 0.69 -14.85
C GLN A 244 8.57 2.02 -15.20
N GLY A 245 9.06 2.74 -14.20
CA GLY A 245 9.73 4.02 -14.41
C GLY A 245 10.99 3.90 -15.27
N GLN A 246 11.80 2.88 -15.05
CA GLN A 246 12.97 2.58 -15.89
C GLN A 246 12.57 2.30 -17.34
N MET A 247 11.51 1.51 -17.55
CA MET A 247 11.06 1.24 -18.92
C MET A 247 10.46 2.46 -19.58
N VAL A 248 9.76 3.32 -18.84
CA VAL A 248 9.29 4.61 -19.39
C VAL A 248 10.47 5.49 -19.79
N LYS A 249 11.44 5.70 -18.90
CA LYS A 249 12.58 6.61 -19.15
C LYS A 249 13.52 6.12 -20.27
N ASN A 250 13.68 4.80 -20.41
CA ASN A 250 14.64 4.25 -21.36
C ASN A 250 13.94 3.68 -22.61
N TYR A 251 13.11 2.66 -22.48
CA TYR A 251 12.50 1.97 -23.62
C TYR A 251 11.41 2.80 -24.32
N PHE A 252 10.43 3.32 -23.55
CA PHE A 252 9.31 4.09 -24.13
C PHE A 252 9.81 5.40 -24.74
N CYS A 253 10.71 6.11 -24.08
CA CYS A 253 11.28 7.34 -24.62
C CYS A 253 12.04 7.09 -25.90
N GLU A 254 12.85 6.03 -25.97
CA GLU A 254 13.59 5.66 -27.20
C GLU A 254 12.63 5.32 -28.35
N LYS A 255 11.62 4.47 -28.12
CA LYS A 255 10.63 4.08 -29.13
C LYS A 255 9.79 5.23 -29.67
N ASN A 256 9.57 6.27 -28.87
CA ASN A 256 8.73 7.42 -29.23
C ASN A 256 9.53 8.70 -29.53
N ASN A 257 10.86 8.61 -29.63
CA ASN A 257 11.76 9.74 -29.86
C ASN A 257 11.54 10.90 -28.85
N LEU A 258 11.28 10.56 -27.59
CA LEU A 258 11.14 11.52 -26.50
C LEU A 258 12.48 11.72 -25.79
N ASP A 259 12.82 12.95 -25.47
CA ASP A 259 13.94 13.22 -24.57
C ASP A 259 13.57 12.82 -23.14
N LYS A 260 14.23 11.79 -22.61
CA LYS A 260 13.99 11.30 -21.24
C LYS A 260 14.15 12.38 -20.15
N ASN A 261 14.98 13.41 -20.41
CA ASN A 261 15.15 14.53 -19.49
C ASN A 261 13.96 15.48 -19.50
N ASN A 262 13.14 15.46 -20.55
CA ASN A 262 11.90 16.22 -20.65
C ASN A 262 10.66 15.43 -20.23
N VAL A 263 10.81 14.14 -19.90
CA VAL A 263 9.74 13.29 -19.37
C VAL A 263 9.70 13.35 -17.84
N TYR A 264 8.53 13.54 -17.27
CA TYR A 264 8.27 13.53 -15.82
C TYR A 264 7.31 12.42 -15.46
N THR A 265 7.83 11.41 -14.78
CA THR A 265 7.12 10.18 -14.45
C THR A 265 6.45 10.25 -13.07
N VAL A 266 5.19 9.87 -13.00
CA VAL A 266 4.37 9.95 -11.78
C VAL A 266 3.70 8.62 -11.49
N ALA A 267 4.11 7.98 -10.39
CA ALA A 267 3.46 6.77 -9.92
C ALA A 267 2.26 7.11 -9.02
N ILE A 268 1.09 6.58 -9.36
CA ILE A 268 -0.11 6.68 -8.54
C ILE A 268 -0.22 5.43 -7.68
N THR A 269 -0.09 5.56 -6.35
CA THR A 269 0.08 4.39 -5.48
C THR A 269 -0.79 4.44 -4.21
N PRO A 270 -1.12 3.29 -3.62
CA PRO A 270 -1.76 3.22 -2.31
C PRO A 270 -0.78 3.41 -1.14
N CYS A 271 0.52 3.62 -1.43
CA CYS A 271 1.61 3.46 -0.48
C CYS A 271 2.35 4.77 -0.25
N THR A 272 2.50 5.18 1.00
CA THR A 272 3.29 6.36 1.39
C THR A 272 4.79 6.10 1.31
N ALA A 273 5.24 4.88 1.62
CA ALA A 273 6.67 4.53 1.60
C ALA A 273 7.29 4.55 0.19
N LYS A 274 6.46 4.50 -0.87
CA LYS A 274 6.94 4.68 -2.25
C LYS A 274 7.56 6.08 -2.47
N LYS A 275 7.15 7.09 -1.72
CA LYS A 275 7.78 8.42 -1.73
C LYS A 275 9.24 8.40 -1.24
N TYR A 276 9.57 7.47 -0.33
CA TYR A 276 10.94 7.23 0.10
C TYR A 276 11.71 6.39 -0.92
N GLU A 277 11.07 5.36 -1.48
CA GLU A 277 11.71 4.46 -2.44
C GLU A 277 12.28 5.20 -3.65
N ILE A 278 11.50 6.14 -4.23
CA ILE A 278 11.94 6.90 -5.41
C ILE A 278 13.14 7.82 -5.16
N GLN A 279 13.48 8.12 -3.90
CA GLN A 279 14.70 8.87 -3.59
C GLN A 279 15.96 8.05 -3.82
N LYS A 280 15.82 6.72 -3.91
CA LYS A 280 16.89 5.75 -4.16
C LYS A 280 16.83 5.12 -5.56
N ASP A 281 15.85 5.52 -6.37
CA ASP A 281 15.60 4.98 -7.71
C ASP A 281 15.38 6.12 -8.70
N ASP A 282 16.05 6.08 -9.83
CA ASP A 282 16.07 7.13 -10.85
C ASP A 282 14.98 7.03 -11.93
N GLY A 283 14.12 6.01 -11.84
CA GLY A 283 13.07 5.75 -12.85
C GLY A 283 11.77 6.55 -12.64
N THR A 284 11.47 6.94 -11.40
CA THR A 284 10.22 7.60 -11.01
C THR A 284 10.49 8.97 -10.39
N ASP A 285 9.93 10.04 -10.95
CA ASP A 285 10.18 11.40 -10.48
C ASP A 285 9.25 11.81 -9.32
N LEU A 286 8.02 11.29 -9.28
CA LEU A 286 7.02 11.64 -8.26
C LEU A 286 6.14 10.45 -7.90
N VAL A 287 5.78 10.35 -6.62
CA VAL A 287 4.70 9.46 -6.15
C VAL A 287 3.55 10.29 -5.61
N LEU A 288 2.36 10.08 -6.15
CA LEU A 288 1.11 10.59 -5.60
C LEU A 288 0.30 9.44 -5.01
N THR A 289 -0.19 9.64 -3.79
CA THR A 289 -1.07 8.66 -3.14
C THR A 289 -2.49 8.75 -3.69
N VAL A 290 -3.30 7.71 -3.43
CA VAL A 290 -4.72 7.72 -3.82
C VAL A 290 -5.45 8.93 -3.23
N THR A 291 -5.16 9.27 -1.97
CA THR A 291 -5.77 10.44 -1.31
C THR A 291 -5.37 11.76 -1.96
N GLU A 292 -4.12 11.91 -2.42
CA GLU A 292 -3.68 13.09 -3.16
C GLU A 292 -4.37 13.21 -4.53
N ILE A 293 -4.53 12.09 -5.26
CA ILE A 293 -5.27 12.09 -6.53
C ILE A 293 -6.75 12.42 -6.32
N ILE A 294 -7.37 11.90 -5.26
CA ILE A 294 -8.75 12.26 -4.89
C ILE A 294 -8.86 13.77 -4.64
N GLU A 295 -7.91 14.37 -3.91
CA GLU A 295 -7.89 15.83 -3.68
C GLU A 295 -7.76 16.62 -5.01
N ILE A 296 -6.88 16.18 -5.91
CA ILE A 296 -6.70 16.84 -7.21
C ILE A 296 -8.01 16.77 -8.03
N ILE A 297 -8.64 15.59 -8.11
CA ILE A 297 -9.90 15.38 -8.83
C ILE A 297 -11.01 16.31 -8.28
N LYS A 298 -11.16 16.36 -6.94
CA LYS A 298 -12.14 17.23 -6.27
C LYS A 298 -11.86 18.70 -6.49
N ASN A 299 -10.61 19.14 -6.35
CA ASN A 299 -10.22 20.55 -6.53
C ASN A 299 -10.44 21.01 -7.97
N ARG A 300 -10.26 20.14 -8.96
CA ARG A 300 -10.53 20.42 -10.38
C ARG A 300 -12.01 20.23 -10.76
N LYS A 301 -12.88 19.85 -9.79
CA LYS A 301 -14.31 19.61 -9.99
C LYS A 301 -14.60 18.59 -11.11
N ILE A 302 -13.75 17.58 -11.25
CA ILE A 302 -13.95 16.49 -12.19
C ILE A 302 -15.05 15.59 -11.63
N ASP A 303 -16.11 15.36 -12.40
CA ASP A 303 -17.22 14.45 -12.03
C ASP A 303 -16.81 12.99 -12.27
N PHE A 304 -16.01 12.46 -11.35
CA PHE A 304 -15.35 11.16 -11.46
C PHE A 304 -16.34 10.01 -11.71
N LYS A 305 -17.49 10.02 -11.02
CA LYS A 305 -18.48 8.95 -11.10
C LYS A 305 -19.09 8.82 -12.50
N ASN A 306 -19.26 9.93 -13.19
CA ASN A 306 -19.89 10.00 -14.51
C ASN A 306 -18.90 10.08 -15.67
N LEU A 307 -17.59 9.99 -15.40
CA LEU A 307 -16.59 9.92 -16.47
C LEU A 307 -16.83 8.70 -17.36
N PRO A 308 -16.62 8.81 -18.68
CA PRO A 308 -16.50 7.63 -19.54
C PRO A 308 -15.27 6.81 -19.16
N ASP A 309 -15.30 5.52 -19.39
CA ASP A 309 -14.11 4.69 -19.25
C ASP A 309 -13.15 4.91 -20.41
N SER A 310 -11.87 5.03 -20.12
CA SER A 310 -10.76 5.11 -21.10
C SER A 310 -9.79 3.97 -20.90
N GLU A 311 -9.11 3.59 -21.98
CA GLU A 311 -8.05 2.58 -21.97
C GLU A 311 -6.70 3.21 -21.64
N PHE A 312 -5.76 2.38 -21.18
CA PHE A 312 -4.36 2.75 -21.06
C PHE A 312 -3.73 3.03 -22.43
N ASP A 313 -2.70 3.85 -22.43
CA ASP A 313 -1.86 4.02 -23.61
C ASP A 313 -1.00 2.77 -23.83
N LYS A 314 -0.69 2.46 -25.11
CA LYS A 314 0.03 1.22 -25.50
C LYS A 314 1.54 1.38 -25.34
N ILE A 315 2.17 0.18 -25.41
CA ILE A 315 3.57 -0.10 -25.12
C ILE A 315 3.76 -0.10 -23.63
N LEU A 316 3.58 -0.39 -22.68
CA LEU A 316 3.74 -0.43 -21.21
C LEU A 316 2.39 -0.33 -20.48
N GLY A 317 1.29 -0.49 -21.19
CA GLY A 317 -0.05 -0.36 -20.64
C GLY A 317 -0.80 -1.66 -20.47
N GLU A 318 -0.28 -2.79 -20.98
CA GLU A 318 -0.93 -4.08 -20.87
C GLU A 318 -0.27 -4.94 -19.79
N GLY A 319 -1.04 -5.30 -18.75
CA GLY A 319 -0.59 -6.19 -17.70
C GLY A 319 -1.47 -7.43 -17.57
N SER A 320 -0.94 -8.47 -16.93
CA SER A 320 -1.65 -9.71 -16.70
C SER A 320 -2.45 -9.72 -15.40
N GLY A 321 -3.33 -10.72 -15.24
CA GLY A 321 -3.97 -11.03 -13.97
C GLY A 321 -2.97 -11.29 -12.83
N ALA A 322 -1.79 -11.87 -13.14
CA ALA A 322 -0.71 -12.02 -12.17
C ALA A 322 -0.22 -10.68 -11.66
N GLY A 323 0.01 -9.68 -12.53
CA GLY A 323 0.34 -8.32 -12.14
C GLY A 323 -0.77 -7.65 -11.33
N MET A 324 -2.04 -7.94 -11.63
CA MET A 324 -3.21 -7.38 -10.94
C MET A 324 -3.26 -7.79 -9.46
N ILE A 325 -3.01 -9.05 -9.15
CA ILE A 325 -3.12 -9.56 -7.77
C ILE A 325 -1.99 -9.09 -6.85
N PHE A 326 -0.94 -8.41 -7.35
CA PHE A 326 0.08 -7.74 -6.54
C PHE A 326 -0.49 -6.75 -5.51
N GLY A 327 -1.69 -6.24 -5.76
CA GLY A 327 -2.37 -5.34 -4.83
C GLY A 327 -2.80 -5.99 -3.51
N SER A 328 -2.79 -7.33 -3.40
CA SER A 328 -3.21 -8.08 -2.22
C SER A 328 -2.09 -8.95 -1.65
N THR A 329 -2.17 -9.23 -0.35
CA THR A 329 -1.23 -10.14 0.32
C THR A 329 -1.38 -11.57 -0.22
N GLY A 330 -0.27 -12.21 -0.55
CA GLY A 330 -0.19 -13.50 -1.23
C GLY A 330 -0.19 -13.38 -2.77
N GLY A 331 -0.45 -12.18 -3.30
CA GLY A 331 -0.54 -11.95 -4.73
C GLY A 331 0.82 -12.00 -5.43
N VAL A 332 1.86 -11.47 -4.82
CA VAL A 332 3.24 -11.56 -5.37
C VAL A 332 3.70 -13.00 -5.36
N MET A 333 3.49 -13.71 -4.23
CA MET A 333 3.79 -15.14 -4.11
C MET A 333 3.10 -15.94 -5.20
N GLU A 334 1.79 -15.75 -5.38
CA GLU A 334 1.02 -16.48 -6.39
C GLU A 334 1.49 -16.19 -7.80
N ALA A 335 1.72 -14.91 -8.14
CA ALA A 335 2.22 -14.49 -9.44
C ALA A 335 3.59 -15.12 -9.76
N THR A 336 4.51 -15.08 -8.79
CA THR A 336 5.85 -15.66 -8.92
C THR A 336 5.78 -17.19 -9.07
N LEU A 337 4.91 -17.87 -8.31
CA LEU A 337 4.73 -19.33 -8.43
C LEU A 337 4.15 -19.75 -9.79
N ARG A 338 3.22 -18.96 -10.36
CA ARG A 338 2.70 -19.20 -11.72
C ARG A 338 3.84 -19.20 -12.75
N THR A 339 4.72 -18.21 -12.68
CA THR A 339 5.86 -18.08 -13.61
C THR A 339 6.97 -19.08 -13.31
N ALA A 340 7.30 -19.32 -12.04
CA ALA A 340 8.28 -20.34 -11.66
C ALA A 340 7.86 -21.76 -12.13
N TYR A 341 6.56 -22.06 -12.09
CA TYR A 341 6.05 -23.31 -12.64
C TYR A 341 6.40 -23.43 -14.13
N TYR A 342 6.09 -22.41 -14.93
CA TYR A 342 6.41 -22.40 -16.37
C TYR A 342 7.92 -22.54 -16.62
N LEU A 343 8.74 -21.76 -15.93
CA LEU A 343 10.20 -21.77 -16.10
C LEU A 343 10.83 -23.12 -15.74
N LEU A 344 10.29 -23.83 -14.72
CA LEU A 344 10.79 -25.14 -14.30
C LEU A 344 10.25 -26.30 -15.16
N THR A 345 9.07 -26.14 -15.76
CA THR A 345 8.39 -27.24 -16.44
C THR A 345 8.37 -27.10 -17.95
N ASN A 346 8.56 -25.87 -18.45
CA ASN A 346 8.34 -25.44 -19.83
C ASN A 346 6.93 -25.83 -20.35
N THR A 347 5.93 -25.79 -19.44
CA THR A 347 4.52 -26.06 -19.74
C THR A 347 3.63 -25.06 -19.02
N ASP A 348 2.53 -24.70 -19.68
CA ASP A 348 1.52 -23.84 -19.07
C ASP A 348 0.79 -24.54 -17.91
N LEU A 349 0.38 -23.76 -16.91
CA LEU A 349 -0.54 -24.22 -15.90
C LEU A 349 -1.93 -24.45 -16.52
N GLU A 350 -2.55 -25.58 -16.21
CA GLU A 350 -3.94 -25.84 -16.55
C GLU A 350 -4.85 -24.77 -15.91
N LYS A 351 -5.91 -24.37 -16.61
CA LYS A 351 -6.78 -23.26 -16.19
C LYS A 351 -7.36 -23.41 -14.77
N ASP A 352 -7.62 -24.63 -14.34
CA ASP A 352 -8.13 -24.97 -13.00
C ASP A 352 -7.03 -25.02 -11.93
N LYS A 353 -5.75 -25.08 -12.31
CA LYS A 353 -4.57 -25.14 -11.43
C LYS A 353 -3.82 -23.81 -11.33
N ILE A 354 -4.26 -22.77 -12.05
CA ILE A 354 -3.61 -21.44 -12.06
C ILE A 354 -3.67 -20.74 -10.68
N GLU A 355 -4.69 -21.06 -9.88
CA GLU A 355 -4.92 -20.42 -8.59
C GLU A 355 -4.28 -21.20 -7.45
N PHE A 356 -3.25 -20.63 -6.85
CA PHE A 356 -2.61 -21.18 -5.65
C PHE A 356 -3.37 -20.75 -4.40
N LYS A 357 -4.57 -21.30 -4.18
CA LYS A 357 -5.48 -20.89 -3.08
C LYS A 357 -4.85 -20.96 -1.69
N ALA A 358 -3.88 -21.84 -1.48
CA ALA A 358 -3.17 -22.00 -0.19
C ALA A 358 -2.42 -20.73 0.26
N VAL A 359 -2.01 -19.88 -0.69
CA VAL A 359 -1.29 -18.63 -0.39
C VAL A 359 -2.21 -17.41 -0.26
N ARG A 360 -3.50 -17.54 -0.57
CA ARG A 360 -4.51 -16.48 -0.49
C ARG A 360 -5.06 -16.32 0.92
N GLY A 361 -5.62 -15.16 1.24
CA GLY A 361 -6.40 -14.90 2.48
C GLY A 361 -5.84 -13.76 3.32
N MET A 362 -6.47 -13.53 4.47
CA MET A 362 -6.21 -12.39 5.38
C MET A 362 -5.52 -12.78 6.70
N LYS A 363 -5.12 -14.04 6.88
CA LYS A 363 -4.35 -14.45 8.07
C LYS A 363 -2.94 -13.84 7.99
N ASN A 364 -2.45 -13.29 9.08
CA ASN A 364 -1.19 -12.51 9.11
C ASN A 364 0.04 -13.30 8.66
N VAL A 365 0.12 -14.56 9.04
CA VAL A 365 1.16 -15.49 8.59
C VAL A 365 0.47 -16.72 8.00
N ARG A 366 0.82 -17.06 6.77
CA ARG A 366 0.35 -18.24 6.06
C ARG A 366 1.55 -19.02 5.54
N GLU A 367 1.45 -20.32 5.59
CA GLU A 367 2.49 -21.23 5.11
C GLU A 367 1.86 -22.21 4.12
N ALA A 368 2.61 -22.55 3.08
CA ALA A 368 2.18 -23.54 2.11
C ALA A 368 3.37 -24.38 1.59
N GLU A 369 3.08 -25.59 1.16
CA GLU A 369 3.99 -26.43 0.39
C GLU A 369 3.44 -26.54 -1.02
N ILE A 370 4.23 -26.14 -2.00
CA ILE A 370 3.87 -26.11 -3.41
C ILE A 370 4.75 -27.10 -4.17
N LYS A 371 4.13 -28.15 -4.71
CA LYS A 371 4.83 -29.14 -5.48
C LYS A 371 4.86 -28.73 -6.97
N ILE A 372 6.05 -28.62 -7.52
CA ILE A 372 6.31 -28.35 -8.94
C ILE A 372 7.21 -29.47 -9.46
N LYS A 373 6.67 -30.44 -10.20
CA LYS A 373 7.36 -31.68 -10.58
C LYS A 373 7.97 -32.38 -9.36
N ASP A 374 9.29 -32.54 -9.34
CA ASP A 374 10.05 -33.20 -8.28
C ASP A 374 10.50 -32.24 -7.18
N THR A 375 10.23 -30.94 -7.33
CA THR A 375 10.60 -29.90 -6.37
C THR A 375 9.42 -29.53 -5.48
N THR A 376 9.62 -29.52 -4.17
CA THR A 376 8.64 -29.01 -3.20
C THR A 376 9.14 -27.69 -2.63
N LEU A 377 8.45 -26.60 -2.95
CA LEU A 377 8.73 -25.28 -2.42
C LEU A 377 7.95 -25.07 -1.13
N LYS A 378 8.66 -24.81 -0.02
CA LYS A 378 8.07 -24.35 1.23
C LYS A 378 8.07 -22.83 1.22
N VAL A 379 6.87 -22.24 1.32
CA VAL A 379 6.69 -20.81 1.21
C VAL A 379 5.97 -20.23 2.42
N ALA A 380 6.23 -18.94 2.71
CA ALA A 380 5.50 -18.19 3.71
C ALA A 380 5.04 -16.84 3.16
N ILE A 381 3.87 -16.41 3.62
CA ILE A 381 3.30 -15.11 3.30
C ILE A 381 3.05 -14.38 4.62
N ILE A 382 3.61 -13.19 4.76
CA ILE A 382 3.57 -12.40 5.97
C ILE A 382 2.99 -11.03 5.66
N HIS A 383 2.05 -10.58 6.47
CA HIS A 383 1.75 -9.16 6.56
C HIS A 383 1.73 -8.72 8.03
N LYS A 384 1.99 -7.44 8.29
CA LYS A 384 2.30 -6.86 9.61
C LYS A 384 3.67 -7.32 10.14
N MET A 385 4.58 -6.40 10.27
CA MET A 385 5.95 -6.69 10.71
C MET A 385 6.04 -7.23 12.14
N ALA A 386 5.10 -6.82 13.00
CA ALA A 386 5.03 -7.36 14.36
C ALA A 386 4.94 -8.90 14.40
N ASP A 387 4.29 -9.51 13.40
CA ASP A 387 4.13 -10.97 13.29
C ASP A 387 5.27 -11.67 12.53
N ALA A 388 6.16 -10.90 11.88
CA ALA A 388 7.29 -11.42 11.11
C ALA A 388 8.45 -11.92 11.97
N LYS A 389 8.60 -11.40 13.19
CA LYS A 389 9.81 -11.57 14.04
C LYS A 389 10.28 -13.00 14.15
N LYS A 390 9.38 -13.97 14.41
CA LYS A 390 9.76 -15.38 14.56
C LYS A 390 10.46 -15.91 13.30
N ILE A 391 9.88 -15.65 12.12
CA ILE A 391 10.43 -16.12 10.85
C ILE A 391 11.75 -15.41 10.54
N LEU A 392 11.85 -14.12 10.84
CA LEU A 392 13.07 -13.34 10.63
C LEU A 392 14.23 -13.85 11.49
N GLU A 393 13.95 -14.20 12.77
CA GLU A 393 14.95 -14.82 13.65
C GLU A 393 15.36 -16.23 13.16
N GLU A 394 14.42 -17.03 12.64
CA GLU A 394 14.75 -18.32 12.04
C GLU A 394 15.67 -18.19 10.83
N VAL A 395 15.45 -17.16 9.99
CA VAL A 395 16.32 -16.87 8.83
C VAL A 395 17.70 -16.39 9.28
N LYS A 396 17.74 -15.42 10.19
CA LYS A 396 18.98 -14.89 10.77
C LYS A 396 19.85 -15.98 11.38
N ASN A 397 19.24 -16.95 12.03
CA ASN A 397 19.94 -18.07 12.69
C ASN A 397 20.19 -19.27 11.75
N GLY A 398 19.84 -19.17 10.46
CA GLY A 398 20.04 -20.25 9.48
C GLY A 398 19.17 -21.49 9.74
N THR A 399 18.07 -21.37 10.49
CA THR A 399 17.15 -22.49 10.85
C THR A 399 15.84 -22.45 10.08
N SER A 400 15.69 -21.53 9.15
CA SER A 400 14.48 -21.40 8.33
C SER A 400 14.27 -22.61 7.43
N LYS A 401 13.02 -23.08 7.38
CA LYS A 401 12.60 -24.17 6.50
C LYS A 401 12.10 -23.74 5.12
N TYR A 402 11.96 -22.43 4.90
CA TYR A 402 11.34 -21.88 3.70
C TYR A 402 12.34 -21.69 2.56
N HIS A 403 11.82 -21.65 1.35
CA HIS A 403 12.58 -21.33 0.13
C HIS A 403 12.25 -19.91 -0.37
N PHE A 404 10.98 -19.49 -0.24
CA PHE A 404 10.52 -18.18 -0.69
C PHE A 404 9.50 -17.59 0.31
N ILE A 405 9.65 -16.30 0.62
CA ILE A 405 8.82 -15.60 1.60
C ILE A 405 8.33 -14.27 1.02
N GLU A 406 7.02 -14.11 0.90
CA GLU A 406 6.41 -12.82 0.62
C GLU A 406 6.24 -12.03 1.91
N VAL A 407 6.69 -10.77 1.90
CA VAL A 407 6.45 -9.83 3.00
C VAL A 407 5.77 -8.57 2.48
N MET A 408 4.57 -8.31 3.00
CA MET A 408 3.81 -7.08 2.81
C MET A 408 3.60 -6.38 4.15
N ASN A 409 4.06 -5.14 4.30
CA ASN A 409 3.96 -4.45 5.58
C ASN A 409 2.50 -4.17 6.01
N CYS A 410 1.65 -3.77 5.06
CA CYS A 410 0.27 -3.39 5.33
C CYS A 410 -0.67 -4.59 5.49
N GLU A 411 -1.67 -4.48 6.36
CA GLU A 411 -2.70 -5.49 6.53
C GLU A 411 -3.51 -5.70 5.25
N GLY A 412 -3.52 -6.92 4.74
CA GLY A 412 -4.16 -7.30 3.48
C GLY A 412 -3.33 -6.97 2.23
N GLY A 413 -2.12 -6.40 2.38
CA GLY A 413 -1.28 -5.92 1.28
C GLY A 413 -1.57 -4.46 0.90
N CYS A 414 -1.31 -4.08 -0.34
CA CYS A 414 -1.43 -2.70 -0.83
C CYS A 414 -2.86 -2.14 -0.78
N ILE A 415 -3.89 -3.01 -0.76
CA ILE A 415 -5.29 -2.60 -0.55
C ILE A 415 -5.52 -1.90 0.80
N GLY A 416 -4.67 -2.16 1.80
CA GLY A 416 -4.64 -1.51 3.12
C GLY A 416 -3.54 -0.47 3.28
N GLY A 417 -2.97 0.03 2.19
CA GLY A 417 -1.84 0.96 2.21
C GLY A 417 -2.13 2.30 2.86
N GLY A 418 -1.09 2.94 3.42
CA GLY A 418 -1.20 4.21 4.15
C GLY A 418 -1.67 5.40 3.32
N GLY A 419 -1.59 5.32 1.98
CA GLY A 419 -2.08 6.33 1.04
C GLY A 419 -3.49 6.08 0.49
N GLN A 420 -4.17 5.01 0.93
CA GLN A 420 -5.55 4.70 0.58
C GLN A 420 -6.56 5.60 1.33
N PRO A 421 -7.80 5.74 0.82
CA PRO A 421 -8.90 6.30 1.59
C PRO A 421 -9.08 5.55 2.92
N LYS A 422 -9.33 6.29 3.99
CA LYS A 422 -9.60 5.70 5.31
C LYS A 422 -10.88 4.90 5.29
N LEU A 423 -10.86 3.76 5.97
CA LEU A 423 -12.02 2.89 6.15
C LEU A 423 -12.63 3.09 7.52
N ASP A 424 -13.94 2.81 7.62
CA ASP A 424 -14.62 2.68 8.91
C ASP A 424 -13.96 1.55 9.70
N GLU A 425 -13.45 1.83 10.90
CA GLU A 425 -12.72 0.88 11.73
C GLU A 425 -13.53 -0.37 12.05
N THR A 426 -14.86 -0.24 12.22
CA THR A 426 -15.75 -1.35 12.58
C THR A 426 -15.95 -2.33 11.43
N LYS A 427 -15.74 -1.88 10.18
CA LYS A 427 -15.92 -2.65 8.94
C LYS A 427 -14.63 -2.80 8.14
N ALA A 428 -13.51 -2.30 8.64
CA ALA A 428 -12.27 -2.20 7.87
C ALA A 428 -11.82 -3.54 7.27
N GLN A 429 -11.96 -4.64 8.00
CA GLN A 429 -11.60 -5.96 7.51
C GLN A 429 -12.50 -6.43 6.36
N GLU A 430 -13.82 -6.27 6.51
CA GLU A 430 -14.79 -6.59 5.45
C GLU A 430 -14.52 -5.76 4.18
N LEU A 431 -14.31 -4.45 4.35
CA LEU A 431 -14.07 -3.54 3.23
C LEU A 431 -12.75 -3.83 2.51
N LYS A 432 -11.69 -4.19 3.24
CA LYS A 432 -10.44 -4.69 2.64
C LYS A 432 -10.67 -5.99 1.86
N GLN A 433 -11.51 -6.89 2.37
CA GLN A 433 -11.87 -8.12 1.63
C GLN A 433 -12.57 -7.81 0.31
N LYS A 434 -13.50 -6.83 0.27
CA LYS A 434 -14.14 -6.40 -0.97
C LYS A 434 -13.12 -5.87 -2.00
N ARG A 435 -12.18 -5.02 -1.57
CA ARG A 435 -11.07 -4.55 -2.44
C ARG A 435 -10.23 -5.72 -2.97
N MET A 436 -9.89 -6.69 -2.10
CA MET A 436 -9.13 -7.88 -2.47
C MET A 436 -9.89 -8.75 -3.48
N GLN A 437 -11.16 -9.03 -3.21
CA GLN A 437 -12.01 -9.85 -4.09
C GLN A 437 -12.12 -9.24 -5.48
N ALA A 438 -12.22 -7.90 -5.59
CA ALA A 438 -12.27 -7.23 -6.89
C ALA A 438 -11.00 -7.45 -7.72
N LEU A 439 -9.80 -7.45 -7.10
CA LEU A 439 -8.55 -7.77 -7.79
C LEU A 439 -8.50 -9.23 -8.26
N TYR A 440 -8.88 -10.17 -7.40
CA TYR A 440 -8.92 -11.59 -7.80
C TYR A 440 -10.00 -11.89 -8.85
N GLN A 441 -11.14 -11.18 -8.78
CA GLN A 441 -12.18 -11.32 -9.80
C GLN A 441 -11.69 -10.79 -11.15
N LYS A 442 -10.95 -9.68 -11.17
CA LYS A 442 -10.34 -9.15 -12.39
C LYS A 442 -9.32 -10.14 -12.95
N ASP A 443 -8.38 -10.67 -12.13
CA ASP A 443 -7.44 -11.73 -12.56
C ASP A 443 -8.17 -12.91 -13.20
N LYS A 444 -9.28 -13.37 -12.59
CA LYS A 444 -10.04 -14.50 -13.12
C LYS A 444 -10.70 -14.22 -14.48
N GLN A 445 -11.04 -12.95 -14.73
CA GLN A 445 -11.67 -12.49 -15.98
C GLN A 445 -10.65 -12.19 -17.08
N ASP A 446 -9.39 -11.95 -16.72
CA ASP A 446 -8.34 -11.61 -17.67
C ASP A 446 -8.00 -12.79 -18.59
N GLN A 447 -7.76 -12.47 -19.86
CA GLN A 447 -7.33 -13.46 -20.85
C GLN A 447 -5.88 -13.89 -20.58
N ILE A 448 -5.03 -12.92 -20.20
CA ILE A 448 -3.63 -13.12 -19.83
C ILE A 448 -3.55 -13.19 -18.32
N ARG A 449 -3.33 -14.37 -17.76
CA ARG A 449 -3.29 -14.60 -16.32
C ARG A 449 -1.89 -14.82 -15.74
N CYS A 450 -0.90 -14.99 -16.58
CA CYS A 450 0.48 -15.23 -16.20
C CYS A 450 1.41 -14.21 -16.86
N SER A 451 2.42 -13.74 -16.14
CA SER A 451 3.31 -12.69 -16.61
C SER A 451 4.12 -13.09 -17.86
N TYR A 452 4.54 -14.35 -17.95
CA TYR A 452 5.25 -14.88 -19.13
C TYR A 452 4.40 -14.97 -20.40
N GLN A 453 3.08 -14.86 -20.28
CA GLN A 453 2.15 -14.84 -21.41
C GLN A 453 1.86 -13.43 -21.92
N ASN A 454 2.36 -12.39 -21.23
CA ASN A 454 2.13 -11.00 -21.63
C ASN A 454 2.96 -10.67 -22.89
N PRO A 455 2.30 -10.33 -24.02
CA PRO A 455 3.01 -10.07 -25.27
C PRO A 455 3.89 -8.83 -25.23
N GLU A 456 3.52 -7.78 -24.44
CA GLU A 456 4.37 -6.60 -24.26
C GLU A 456 5.64 -6.94 -23.48
N ILE A 457 5.59 -7.85 -22.50
CA ILE A 457 6.76 -8.35 -21.77
C ILE A 457 7.66 -9.16 -22.71
N THR A 458 7.08 -10.06 -23.50
CA THR A 458 7.84 -10.84 -24.48
C THR A 458 8.56 -9.94 -25.48
N ALA A 459 7.86 -8.97 -26.05
CA ALA A 459 8.43 -8.00 -26.98
C ALA A 459 9.55 -7.17 -26.33
N LEU A 460 9.36 -6.71 -25.08
CA LEU A 460 10.37 -5.95 -24.34
C LEU A 460 11.68 -6.73 -24.17
N TYR A 461 11.60 -8.03 -23.81
CA TYR A 461 12.80 -8.85 -23.70
C TYR A 461 13.47 -9.06 -25.06
N GLN A 462 12.70 -9.39 -26.09
CA GLN A 462 13.24 -9.61 -27.44
C GLN A 462 13.90 -8.35 -28.03
N ASP A 463 13.25 -7.21 -27.89
CA ASP A 463 13.67 -5.97 -28.53
C ASP A 463 14.73 -5.19 -27.74
N TYR A 464 14.76 -5.36 -26.40
CA TYR A 464 15.48 -4.42 -25.58
C TYR A 464 16.31 -5.03 -24.43
N LEU A 465 15.71 -5.90 -23.61
CA LEU A 465 16.35 -6.44 -22.40
C LEU A 465 17.15 -7.72 -22.63
N GLY A 466 16.86 -8.49 -23.70
CA GLY A 466 17.44 -9.81 -23.99
C GLY A 466 16.64 -10.93 -23.33
N HIS A 467 16.95 -11.27 -22.09
CA HIS A 467 16.26 -12.29 -21.31
C HIS A 467 16.28 -11.91 -19.82
N PRO A 468 15.42 -12.52 -18.97
CA PRO A 468 15.49 -12.29 -17.52
C PRO A 468 16.90 -12.54 -16.98
N LEU A 469 17.32 -11.69 -16.04
CA LEU A 469 18.66 -11.67 -15.45
C LEU A 469 19.82 -11.40 -16.43
N SER A 470 19.55 -10.98 -17.68
CA SER A 470 20.59 -10.52 -18.61
C SER A 470 21.36 -9.33 -18.02
N GLY A 471 22.51 -8.99 -18.60
CA GLY A 471 23.29 -7.84 -18.16
C GLY A 471 22.49 -6.53 -18.15
N LYS A 472 21.73 -6.28 -19.24
CA LYS A 472 20.87 -5.08 -19.36
C LYS A 472 19.66 -5.11 -18.43
N ALA A 473 19.05 -6.29 -18.24
CA ALA A 473 17.98 -6.45 -17.27
C ALA A 473 18.48 -6.20 -15.84
N LYS A 474 19.63 -6.75 -15.46
CA LYS A 474 20.25 -6.50 -14.14
C LYS A 474 20.60 -5.04 -13.94
N GLU A 475 21.12 -4.35 -14.93
CA GLU A 475 21.43 -2.92 -14.86
C GLU A 475 20.20 -2.06 -14.60
N LEU A 476 19.10 -2.29 -15.33
CA LEU A 476 17.93 -1.42 -15.30
C LEU A 476 16.89 -1.83 -14.25
N LEU A 477 16.75 -3.14 -14.00
CA LEU A 477 15.62 -3.70 -13.23
C LEU A 477 16.02 -4.19 -11.83
N HIS A 478 17.32 -4.31 -11.55
CA HIS A 478 17.78 -4.75 -10.23
C HIS A 478 18.44 -3.60 -9.47
N ARG A 479 18.42 -3.73 -8.16
CA ARG A 479 19.19 -2.85 -7.27
C ARG A 479 20.58 -3.42 -7.16
N GLY A 480 21.62 -2.60 -7.26
CA GLY A 480 22.96 -3.00 -6.85
C GLY A 480 22.86 -3.59 -5.43
N ARG A 481 23.80 -4.48 -5.05
CA ARG A 481 23.81 -5.09 -3.70
C ARG A 481 23.40 -4.03 -2.69
N PHE A 482 22.46 -4.38 -1.78
CA PHE A 482 22.06 -3.52 -0.66
C PHE A 482 23.31 -3.21 0.20
N LEU A 483 24.16 -2.33 -0.32
CA LEU A 483 25.29 -1.82 0.41
C LEU A 483 24.72 -0.88 1.47
N LEU A 484 24.84 -1.29 2.71
CA LEU A 484 24.72 -0.39 3.85
C LEU A 484 25.60 0.84 3.53
N SER A 485 24.95 1.96 3.19
CA SER A 485 25.65 3.23 3.24
C SER A 485 25.94 3.48 4.72
N GLN A 486 27.20 3.30 5.11
CA GLN A 486 27.70 3.61 6.46
C GLN A 486 27.59 5.11 6.82
N ASN A 487 26.86 5.90 6.02
CA ASN A 487 26.81 7.36 6.12
C ASN A 487 25.49 7.95 6.60
N ASP A 488 24.55 7.16 7.08
CA ASP A 488 23.30 7.66 7.68
C ASP A 488 23.19 7.28 9.19
N SER A 489 24.29 7.51 9.92
CA SER A 489 24.29 7.43 11.41
C SER A 489 24.03 8.81 12.02
#